data_cc7f0a6652853d4d86e1ba4128741f1c
#
_entry.id   cc7f0a6652853d4d86e1ba4128741f1c
#
_cell.length_a   1.000
_cell.length_b   1.000
_cell.length_c   1.000
_cell.angle_alpha   90.00
_cell.angle_beta   90.00
_cell.angle_gamma   90.00
#
_symmetry.space_group_name_H-M   'P 1'
#
loop_
_entity.id
_entity.type
_entity.pdbx_description
1 polymer ?
#
loop_
_entity_poly.entity_id
_entity_poly.type
_entity_poly.pdbx_seq_one_letter_code
_entity_poly.pdbx_strand_id
1 'polypeptide(L)'
;MDKNALEQAVRAILREGLEGPGVLARDLHTVFLEESDRLDVGDPAQRAYTRDLFTLEQSPRLGAGLMELRGSDFPWELNYDEMDYVIDGHLTVADGDRRAEAGPGQVILIPKGSRIRFQADYARFLYVTYPADWQK
;
A
#
# COMPACT_ATOMS: atom_id res chain seq x y z
N MET A 1 23.04 -16.45 6.13
CA MET A 1 21.63 -16.90 6.19
C MET A 1 21.61 -18.35 6.62
N ASP A 2 20.83 -18.69 7.63
CA ASP A 2 20.74 -20.08 8.05
C ASP A 2 19.88 -20.90 7.08
N LYS A 3 19.97 -22.22 7.22
CA LYS A 3 19.29 -23.16 6.33
C LYS A 3 17.76 -23.02 6.40
N ASN A 4 17.21 -22.79 7.60
CA ASN A 4 15.76 -22.65 7.76
C ASN A 4 15.24 -21.38 7.10
N ALA A 5 15.96 -20.27 7.24
CA ALA A 5 15.58 -19.00 6.61
C ALA A 5 15.60 -19.12 5.09
N LEU A 6 16.61 -19.81 4.55
CA LEU A 6 16.70 -20.04 3.12
C LEU A 6 15.57 -20.93 2.61
N GLU A 7 15.25 -22.02 3.32
CA GLU A 7 14.15 -22.90 2.96
C GLU A 7 12.81 -22.16 2.97
N GLN A 8 12.57 -21.32 3.98
CA GLN A 8 11.34 -20.54 4.07
C GLN A 8 11.24 -19.53 2.93
N ALA A 9 12.35 -18.87 2.56
CA ALA A 9 12.37 -17.94 1.45
C ALA A 9 12.08 -18.63 0.12
N VAL A 10 12.67 -19.82 -0.10
CA VAL A 10 12.43 -20.60 -1.32
C VAL A 10 10.97 -21.07 -1.38
N ARG A 11 10.41 -21.53 -0.26
CA ARG A 11 9.00 -21.95 -0.21
C ARG A 11 8.06 -20.79 -0.50
N ALA A 12 8.35 -19.61 0.03
CA ALA A 12 7.54 -18.42 -0.24
C ALA A 12 7.55 -18.06 -1.73
N ILE A 13 8.72 -18.08 -2.36
CA ILE A 13 8.86 -17.80 -3.79
C ILE A 13 8.10 -18.83 -4.62
N LEU A 14 8.24 -20.12 -4.30
CA LEU A 14 7.55 -21.20 -5.00
C LEU A 14 6.03 -21.09 -4.83
N ARG A 15 5.59 -20.75 -3.62
CA ARG A 15 4.16 -20.57 -3.34
C ARG A 15 3.58 -19.44 -4.19
N GLU A 16 4.24 -18.30 -4.23
CA GLU A 16 3.81 -17.16 -5.07
C GLU A 16 3.76 -17.54 -6.54
N GLY A 17 4.76 -18.28 -7.03
CA GLY A 17 4.80 -18.72 -8.42
C GLY A 17 3.73 -19.74 -8.78
N LEU A 18 3.26 -20.52 -7.78
CA LEU A 18 2.24 -21.55 -7.98
C LEU A 18 0.82 -21.07 -7.68
N GLU A 19 0.68 -19.96 -6.95
CA GLU A 19 -0.62 -19.39 -6.63
C GLU A 19 -1.24 -18.77 -7.88
N GLY A 20 -2.25 -19.41 -8.42
CA GLY A 20 -3.08 -18.84 -9.48
C GLY A 20 -4.22 -18.03 -8.90
N PRO A 21 -5.24 -17.70 -9.74
CA PRO A 21 -6.47 -17.07 -9.28
C PRO A 21 -7.19 -17.97 -8.27
N GLY A 22 -7.83 -17.36 -7.28
CA GLY A 22 -8.58 -18.08 -6.27
C GLY A 22 -8.56 -17.36 -4.95
N VAL A 23 -8.87 -18.07 -3.89
CA VAL A 23 -8.87 -17.53 -2.53
C VAL A 23 -7.46 -17.55 -1.97
N LEU A 24 -6.93 -16.38 -1.64
CA LEU A 24 -5.55 -16.22 -1.17
C LEU A 24 -5.54 -15.41 0.13
N ALA A 25 -4.58 -15.70 1.00
CA ALA A 25 -4.37 -14.97 2.25
C ALA A 25 -2.95 -14.40 2.30
N ARG A 26 -2.80 -13.26 2.96
CA ARG A 26 -1.51 -12.63 3.24
C ARG A 26 -1.41 -12.27 4.71
N ASP A 27 -0.28 -12.55 5.32
CA ASP A 27 0.00 -12.16 6.70
C ASP A 27 0.80 -10.85 6.68
N LEU A 28 0.15 -9.75 7.05
CA LEU A 28 0.76 -8.44 7.01
C LEU A 28 1.89 -8.28 8.03
N HIS A 29 1.91 -9.10 9.07
CA HIS A 29 3.00 -9.09 10.06
C HIS A 29 4.33 -9.53 9.46
N THR A 30 4.30 -10.24 8.32
CA THR A 30 5.52 -10.74 7.65
C THR A 30 5.98 -9.83 6.51
N VAL A 31 5.26 -8.74 6.25
CA VAL A 31 5.58 -7.81 5.14
C VAL A 31 6.31 -6.61 5.71
N PHE A 32 7.58 -6.45 5.34
CA PHE A 32 8.41 -5.32 5.74
C PHE A 32 8.82 -4.55 4.49
N LEU A 33 8.47 -3.26 4.44
CA LEU A 33 8.79 -2.42 3.29
C LEU A 33 10.24 -1.94 3.37
N GLU A 34 10.92 -2.00 2.24
CA GLU A 34 12.35 -1.74 2.11
C GLU A 34 12.59 -0.58 1.13
N GLU A 35 13.84 -0.19 0.98
CA GLU A 35 14.20 0.88 0.04
C GLU A 35 13.82 0.54 -1.40
N SER A 36 13.84 -0.74 -1.77
CA SER A 36 13.37 -1.20 -3.09
C SER A 36 11.87 -0.98 -3.31
N ASP A 37 11.11 -0.75 -2.23
CA ASP A 37 9.66 -0.45 -2.30
C ASP A 37 9.37 1.05 -2.42
N ARG A 38 10.40 1.88 -2.54
CA ARG A 38 10.27 3.33 -2.59
C ARG A 38 9.36 3.76 -3.72
N LEU A 39 8.36 4.57 -3.40
CA LEU A 39 7.44 5.14 -4.38
C LEU A 39 7.99 6.48 -4.87
N ASP A 40 8.05 6.63 -6.18
CA ASP A 40 8.40 7.92 -6.79
C ASP A 40 7.15 8.80 -6.79
N VAL A 41 7.20 9.87 -6.01
CA VAL A 41 6.12 10.86 -5.91
C VAL A 41 6.53 12.22 -6.52
N GLY A 42 7.63 12.23 -7.27
CA GLY A 42 8.14 13.43 -7.92
C GLY A 42 9.09 14.26 -7.05
N ASP A 43 9.25 13.92 -5.79
CA ASP A 43 10.14 14.60 -4.84
C ASP A 43 10.97 13.56 -4.10
N PRO A 44 12.29 13.50 -4.34
CA PRO A 44 13.15 12.49 -3.72
C PRO A 44 13.31 12.65 -2.20
N ALA A 45 12.89 13.79 -1.63
CA ALA A 45 12.91 13.98 -0.18
C ALA A 45 11.78 13.24 0.52
N GLN A 46 10.75 12.84 -0.21
CA GLN A 46 9.61 12.12 0.35
C GLN A 46 9.96 10.66 0.60
N ARG A 47 9.56 10.15 1.76
CA ARG A 47 9.85 8.78 2.17
C ARG A 47 8.55 7.98 2.20
N ALA A 48 8.05 7.65 1.02
CA ALA A 48 6.85 6.86 0.80
C ALA A 48 7.27 5.50 0.23
N TYR A 49 6.70 4.43 0.77
CA TYR A 49 7.00 3.05 0.39
C TYR A 49 5.70 2.30 0.14
N THR A 50 5.69 1.46 -0.88
CA THR A 50 4.49 0.71 -1.23
C THR A 50 4.85 -0.66 -1.79
N ARG A 51 4.04 -1.66 -1.47
CA ARG A 51 4.16 -3.01 -2.03
C ARG A 51 2.79 -3.60 -2.23
N ASP A 52 2.52 -4.04 -3.46
CA ASP A 52 1.29 -4.76 -3.76
C ASP A 52 1.30 -6.13 -3.09
N LEU A 53 0.15 -6.54 -2.54
CA LEU A 53 -0.02 -7.84 -1.90
C LEU A 53 -0.43 -8.92 -2.88
N PHE A 54 -1.04 -8.54 -3.99
CA PHE A 54 -1.50 -9.45 -5.02
C PHE A 54 -1.12 -8.92 -6.39
N THR A 55 -0.81 -9.83 -7.31
CA THR A 55 -0.53 -9.47 -8.71
C THR A 55 -1.83 -9.15 -9.45
N LEU A 56 -1.74 -8.51 -10.61
CA LEU A 56 -2.92 -8.27 -11.45
C LEU A 56 -3.54 -9.58 -11.96
N GLU A 57 -2.72 -10.63 -12.12
CA GLU A 57 -3.22 -11.95 -12.48
C GLU A 57 -4.05 -12.56 -11.35
N GLN A 58 -3.59 -12.42 -10.11
CA GLN A 58 -4.30 -12.91 -8.92
C GLN A 58 -5.55 -12.09 -8.63
N SER A 59 -5.46 -10.76 -8.79
CA SER A 59 -6.54 -9.83 -8.48
C SER A 59 -6.68 -8.79 -9.61
N PRO A 60 -7.41 -9.14 -10.67
CA PRO A 60 -7.50 -8.26 -11.84
C PRO A 60 -8.38 -7.03 -11.64
N ARG A 61 -9.25 -7.02 -10.64
CA ARG A 61 -10.19 -5.92 -10.40
C ARG A 61 -9.83 -5.06 -9.21
N LEU A 62 -9.43 -5.68 -8.09
CA LEU A 62 -9.10 -4.98 -6.85
C LEU A 62 -7.59 -4.97 -6.65
N GLY A 63 -7.02 -3.78 -6.43
CA GLY A 63 -5.66 -3.65 -5.95
C GLY A 63 -5.66 -3.67 -4.43
N ALA A 64 -4.66 -4.29 -3.83
CA ALA A 64 -4.44 -4.23 -2.40
C ALA A 64 -2.95 -4.24 -2.11
N GLY A 65 -2.52 -3.40 -1.18
CA GLY A 65 -1.11 -3.31 -0.83
C GLY A 65 -0.90 -2.66 0.52
N LEU A 66 0.36 -2.62 0.92
CA LEU A 66 0.80 -1.90 2.09
C LEU A 66 1.55 -0.65 1.69
N MET A 67 1.30 0.42 2.41
CA MET A 67 2.02 1.68 2.26
C MET A 67 2.56 2.14 3.61
N GLU A 68 3.77 2.68 3.58
CA GLU A 68 4.34 3.36 4.74
C GLU A 68 4.79 4.76 4.34
N LEU A 69 4.44 5.71 5.17
CA LEU A 69 4.89 7.09 5.06
C LEU A 69 5.76 7.40 6.27
N ARG A 70 6.94 7.98 6.02
CA ARG A 70 7.93 8.29 7.05
C ARG A 70 8.35 9.74 6.90
N GLY A 71 7.66 10.66 7.59
CA GLY A 71 7.91 12.09 7.46
C GLY A 71 7.60 12.57 6.04
N SER A 72 6.38 12.34 5.58
CA SER A 72 5.98 12.60 4.21
C SER A 72 4.85 13.62 4.12
N ASP A 73 4.88 14.42 3.08
CA ASP A 73 3.83 15.37 2.70
C ASP A 73 3.95 15.63 1.20
N PHE A 74 3.08 14.99 0.41
CA PHE A 74 3.16 15.11 -1.05
C PHE A 74 1.78 15.09 -1.70
N PRO A 75 1.62 15.77 -2.85
CA PRO A 75 0.36 15.74 -3.59
C PRO A 75 0.20 14.42 -4.33
N TRP A 76 -1.03 13.97 -4.45
CA TRP A 76 -1.37 12.78 -5.19
C TRP A 76 -2.73 12.92 -5.85
N GLU A 77 -2.81 12.58 -7.13
CA GLU A 77 -4.06 12.61 -7.87
C GLU A 77 -4.50 11.16 -8.12
N LEU A 78 -5.75 10.85 -7.80
CA LEU A 78 -6.29 9.50 -7.93
C LEU A 78 -7.25 9.43 -9.13
N ASN A 79 -6.93 8.61 -10.11
CA ASN A 79 -7.87 8.25 -11.18
C ASN A 79 -8.55 6.90 -10.91
N TYR A 80 -8.65 6.55 -9.65
CA TYR A 80 -9.22 5.30 -9.12
C TYR A 80 -9.81 5.58 -7.73
N ASP A 81 -10.67 4.67 -7.27
CA ASP A 81 -11.17 4.72 -5.89
C ASP A 81 -10.18 4.05 -4.95
N GLU A 82 -10.02 4.58 -3.74
CA GLU A 82 -9.12 4.02 -2.75
C GLU A 82 -9.72 4.06 -1.35
N MET A 83 -9.50 3.00 -0.58
CA MET A 83 -9.73 2.97 0.87
C MET A 83 -8.42 2.65 1.56
N ASP A 84 -8.12 3.40 2.63
CA ASP A 84 -6.93 3.22 3.44
C ASP A 84 -7.32 2.83 4.85
N TYR A 85 -6.93 1.64 5.28
CA TYR A 85 -7.10 1.15 6.65
C TYR A 85 -5.79 1.29 7.40
N VAL A 86 -5.77 2.17 8.41
CA VAL A 86 -4.54 2.43 9.17
C VAL A 86 -4.28 1.31 10.16
N ILE A 87 -3.07 0.76 10.10
CA ILE A 87 -2.59 -0.31 10.98
C ILE A 87 -1.80 0.29 12.12
N ASP A 88 -0.92 1.26 11.83
CA ASP A 88 -0.04 1.88 12.81
C ASP A 88 0.23 3.33 12.42
N GLY A 89 0.48 4.17 13.42
CA GLY A 89 0.74 5.59 13.21
C GLY A 89 -0.53 6.41 12.98
N HIS A 90 -0.41 7.48 12.21
CA HIS A 90 -1.51 8.41 11.95
C HIS A 90 -1.39 8.96 10.53
N LEU A 91 -2.49 8.86 9.77
CA LEU A 91 -2.55 9.32 8.38
C LEU A 91 -3.49 10.50 8.25
N THR A 92 -3.05 11.55 7.59
CA THR A 92 -3.90 12.66 7.18
C THR A 92 -3.98 12.70 5.66
N VAL A 93 -5.19 12.82 5.14
CA VAL A 93 -5.45 13.04 3.72
C VAL A 93 -6.15 14.40 3.61
N ALA A 94 -5.45 15.36 3.02
CA ALA A 94 -5.97 16.71 2.83
C ALA A 94 -6.55 16.84 1.42
N ASP A 95 -7.78 17.32 1.32
CA ASP A 95 -8.51 17.55 0.07
C ASP A 95 -9.01 19.00 0.10
N GLY A 96 -8.18 19.90 -0.39
CA GLY A 96 -8.48 21.33 -0.28
C GLY A 96 -8.63 21.75 1.18
N ASP A 97 -9.82 22.25 1.54
CA ASP A 97 -10.12 22.69 2.91
C ASP A 97 -10.53 21.53 3.83
N ARG A 98 -10.78 20.37 3.26
CA ARG A 98 -11.16 19.17 4.03
C ARG A 98 -9.93 18.39 4.43
N ARG A 99 -10.05 17.77 5.60
CA ARG A 99 -9.03 16.85 6.10
C ARG A 99 -9.71 15.62 6.66
N ALA A 100 -9.28 14.45 6.20
CA ALA A 100 -9.64 13.19 6.82
C ALA A 100 -8.42 12.69 7.58
N GLU A 101 -8.61 12.26 8.81
CA GLU A 101 -7.53 11.76 9.66
C GLU A 101 -7.89 10.39 10.21
N ALA A 102 -6.92 9.51 10.27
CA ALA A 102 -7.13 8.15 10.76
C ALA A 102 -5.93 7.66 11.55
N GLY A 103 -6.21 7.05 12.70
CA GLY A 103 -5.25 6.26 13.46
C GLY A 103 -5.56 4.78 13.32
N PRO A 104 -4.87 3.90 14.09
CA PRO A 104 -5.05 2.46 13.99
C PRO A 104 -6.51 2.03 14.12
N GLY A 105 -6.96 1.18 13.19
CA GLY A 105 -8.33 0.68 13.17
C GLY A 105 -9.33 1.59 12.46
N GLN A 106 -8.88 2.70 11.89
CA GLN A 106 -9.76 3.65 11.21
C GLN A 106 -9.50 3.64 9.70
N VAL A 107 -10.50 4.02 8.92
CA VAL A 107 -10.50 3.93 7.45
C VAL A 107 -10.76 5.30 6.85
N ILE A 108 -10.00 5.62 5.80
CA ILE A 108 -10.24 6.82 4.98
C ILE A 108 -10.69 6.37 3.59
N LEU A 109 -11.73 7.01 3.05
CA LEU A 109 -12.18 6.83 1.68
C LEU A 109 -11.69 8.00 0.83
N ILE A 110 -11.06 7.68 -0.30
CA ILE A 110 -10.63 8.67 -1.29
C ILE A 110 -11.31 8.33 -2.62
N PRO A 111 -12.32 9.10 -3.03
CA PRO A 111 -13.04 8.82 -4.28
C PRO A 111 -12.17 9.11 -5.51
N LYS A 112 -12.45 8.39 -6.58
CA LYS A 112 -11.84 8.64 -7.89
C LYS A 112 -12.00 10.11 -8.29
N GLY A 113 -10.93 10.68 -8.84
CA GLY A 113 -10.90 12.10 -9.26
C GLY A 113 -10.42 13.05 -8.18
N SER A 114 -10.11 12.55 -6.98
CA SER A 114 -9.61 13.39 -5.90
C SER A 114 -8.18 13.85 -6.16
N ARG A 115 -7.90 15.09 -5.78
CA ARG A 115 -6.56 15.66 -5.73
C ARG A 115 -6.26 15.98 -4.28
N ILE A 116 -5.38 15.20 -3.68
CA ILE A 116 -5.15 15.25 -2.25
C ILE A 116 -3.66 15.42 -1.94
N ARG A 117 -3.37 15.60 -0.66
CA ARG A 117 -2.04 15.47 -0.12
C ARG A 117 -2.05 14.36 0.93
N PHE A 118 -1.13 13.42 0.81
CA PHE A 118 -0.84 12.47 1.87
C PHE A 118 0.13 13.10 2.86
N GLN A 119 -0.20 13.07 4.13
CA GLN A 119 0.62 13.68 5.19
C GLN A 119 0.73 12.72 6.36
N ALA A 120 1.94 12.45 6.80
CA ALA A 120 2.18 11.64 8.00
C ALA A 120 3.62 11.80 8.50
N ASP A 121 3.79 11.92 9.81
CA ASP A 121 5.09 11.69 10.43
C ASP A 121 5.47 10.22 10.32
N TYR A 122 4.52 9.35 10.62
CA TYR A 122 4.58 7.93 10.37
C TYR A 122 3.19 7.37 10.21
N ALA A 123 2.97 6.60 9.14
CA ALA A 123 1.75 5.83 8.96
C ALA A 123 2.05 4.54 8.21
N ARG A 124 1.45 3.44 8.67
CA ARG A 124 1.44 2.16 7.98
C ARG A 124 -0.02 1.80 7.76
N PHE A 125 -0.40 1.56 6.51
CA PHE A 125 -1.79 1.31 6.18
C PHE A 125 -1.94 0.35 5.01
N LEU A 126 -3.06 -0.39 5.04
CA LEU A 126 -3.50 -1.21 3.92
C LEU A 126 -4.31 -0.33 2.99
N TYR A 127 -3.95 -0.29 1.73
CA TYR A 127 -4.77 0.35 0.72
C TYR A 127 -5.49 -0.69 -0.13
N VAL A 128 -6.71 -0.38 -0.51
CA VAL A 128 -7.50 -1.14 -1.48
C VAL A 128 -7.95 -0.17 -2.58
N THR A 129 -7.70 -0.52 -3.82
CA THR A 129 -8.00 0.34 -4.98
C THR A 129 -8.89 -0.36 -5.99
N TYR A 130 -9.67 0.44 -6.73
CA TYR A 130 -10.45 -0.04 -7.85
C TYR A 130 -10.45 1.00 -8.98
N PRO A 131 -10.11 0.62 -10.22
CA PRO A 131 -9.66 -0.71 -10.64
C PRO A 131 -8.17 -0.96 -10.30
N ALA A 132 -7.79 -2.22 -10.20
CA ALA A 132 -6.41 -2.61 -9.94
C ALA A 132 -5.43 -2.17 -11.03
N ASP A 133 -5.91 -2.09 -12.28
CA ASP A 133 -5.11 -1.75 -13.45
C ASP A 133 -5.20 -0.25 -13.81
N TRP A 134 -5.34 0.61 -12.83
CA TRP A 134 -5.52 2.06 -13.01
C TRP A 134 -4.37 2.74 -13.76
N GLN A 135 -3.21 2.11 -13.83
CA GLN A 135 -2.04 2.62 -14.54
C GLN A 135 -2.09 2.39 -16.06
N LYS A 136 -3.06 1.63 -16.53
CA LYS A 136 -3.23 1.35 -17.96
C LYS A 136 -4.11 2.38 -18.65
#